data_4e1527336b08cb4591493dfac51049b7
#
_entry.id   4e1527336b08cb4591493dfac51049b7
#
_cell.length_a   1.000
_cell.length_b   1.000
_cell.length_c   1.000
_cell.angle_alpha   90.00
_cell.angle_beta   90.00
_cell.angle_gamma   90.00
#
_symmetry.space_group_name_H-M   'P 1'
#
loop_
_entity.id
_entity.type
_entity.pdbx_description
1 polymer ?
#
loop_
_entity_poly.entity_id
_entity_poly.type
_entity_poly.pdbx_seq_one_letter_code
_entity_poly.pdbx_strand_id
1 'polypeptide(L)'
;MAMVTRVPSIFSIAPPSPSSSSAAAAVGQCHKLSWVSARVIYPRGHRICSSSCGASQIRVSPSSLSLRFPSISSSSSSSPSPSPSSPRRRFLTVSASMAGAPPPTVLVTGAGGRTGQIVYKILKERPDQFVARGLVRTEESKGKIGGADDVYVGDIRDTSSIVPAIQGTDFLIILTSAVPKMKPGFDPTKGGRPEFYFEEGAYPEQVDWHGQKNQIDAAKAAGVKQIVLVGSMGGTNPNHPLNSLGNGNILVWKRKAEQYLADSGIPYTIIRAGGLQEKEGGIRELIVGKDDEILETPIKTIAREDVAEVCIQALLFEESKCKAFDLASKPEDAGTPTKDFKALFASVTTKF
;
A
#
# COMPACT_ATOMS: atom_id res chain seq x y z
N MET A 1 -65.45 -34.79 23.58
CA MET A 1 -65.65 -34.10 24.86
C MET A 1 -64.55 -33.07 25.05
N ALA A 2 -64.92 -31.82 24.91
CA ALA A 2 -64.06 -30.67 24.94
C ALA A 2 -63.87 -30.19 26.38
N MET A 3 -62.70 -29.78 26.77
CA MET A 3 -62.53 -28.87 27.89
C MET A 3 -61.59 -27.73 27.51
N VAL A 4 -62.18 -26.56 27.33
CA VAL A 4 -61.59 -25.27 27.16
C VAL A 4 -61.29 -24.72 28.56
N THR A 5 -60.02 -24.36 28.82
CA THR A 5 -59.67 -23.55 29.99
C THR A 5 -59.09 -22.24 29.52
N ARG A 6 -59.80 -21.16 29.76
CA ARG A 6 -59.36 -19.75 29.60
C ARG A 6 -58.39 -19.40 30.73
N VAL A 7 -57.35 -18.63 30.41
CA VAL A 7 -56.46 -17.91 31.33
C VAL A 7 -56.60 -16.41 31.06
N PRO A 8 -56.74 -15.57 32.10
CA PRO A 8 -57.09 -14.15 31.93
C PRO A 8 -55.91 -13.25 31.66
N SER A 9 -56.13 -12.17 30.89
CA SER A 9 -55.28 -11.06 30.61
C SER A 9 -54.95 -10.26 31.87
N ILE A 10 -53.68 -9.91 32.07
CA ILE A 10 -53.26 -8.95 33.09
C ILE A 10 -52.37 -7.87 32.44
N PHE A 11 -52.88 -6.67 32.49
CA PHE A 11 -52.29 -5.34 32.55
C PHE A 11 -51.02 -4.99 31.75
N SER A 12 -51.28 -4.12 30.77
CA SER A 12 -50.39 -3.17 30.15
C SER A 12 -50.03 -2.07 31.14
N ILE A 13 -48.72 -1.85 31.37
CA ILE A 13 -48.19 -0.64 32.03
C ILE A 13 -47.35 0.10 31.03
N ALA A 14 -47.80 1.31 30.64
CA ALA A 14 -47.05 2.24 29.81
C ALA A 14 -45.96 2.96 30.64
N PRO A 15 -44.79 3.29 30.04
CA PRO A 15 -43.82 4.12 30.71
C PRO A 15 -44.18 5.61 30.61
N PRO A 16 -43.78 6.44 31.59
CA PRO A 16 -44.09 7.87 31.64
C PRO A 16 -43.22 8.69 30.69
N SER A 17 -43.84 9.73 30.14
CA SER A 17 -43.20 10.77 29.31
C SER A 17 -42.26 11.65 30.14
N PRO A 18 -41.12 12.07 29.60
CA PRO A 18 -40.30 13.08 30.27
C PRO A 18 -40.77 14.50 29.92
N SER A 19 -40.95 15.28 30.95
CA SER A 19 -41.29 16.70 30.95
C SER A 19 -40.14 17.55 30.37
N SER A 20 -40.53 18.57 29.60
CA SER A 20 -39.71 19.64 29.10
C SER A 20 -39.05 20.50 30.20
N SER A 21 -37.74 20.68 30.13
CA SER A 21 -37.10 21.88 30.68
C SER A 21 -35.91 22.28 29.78
N SER A 22 -35.96 23.55 29.37
CA SER A 22 -34.99 24.29 28.62
C SER A 22 -33.67 24.43 29.35
N ALA A 23 -32.50 24.30 28.65
CA ALA A 23 -31.41 25.24 28.79
C ALA A 23 -30.24 24.89 27.88
N ALA A 24 -29.79 25.92 27.17
CA ALA A 24 -28.41 26.28 26.78
C ALA A 24 -27.57 25.35 25.88
N ALA A 25 -27.29 25.93 24.72
CA ALA A 25 -26.28 25.55 23.76
C ALA A 25 -24.89 25.40 24.41
N ALA A 26 -24.25 24.24 24.20
CA ALA A 26 -22.80 24.10 24.29
C ALA A 26 -22.31 23.49 22.98
N VAL A 27 -21.66 24.36 22.18
CA VAL A 27 -20.91 23.97 20.98
C VAL A 27 -19.71 23.16 21.44
N GLY A 28 -19.78 21.85 21.31
CA GLY A 28 -18.67 20.95 21.53
C GLY A 28 -17.81 20.86 20.28
N GLN A 29 -16.68 21.56 20.29
CA GLN A 29 -15.61 21.43 19.31
C GLN A 29 -15.08 20.01 19.32
N CYS A 30 -15.21 19.36 18.18
CA CYS A 30 -14.58 18.08 17.89
C CYS A 30 -13.06 18.32 17.76
N HIS A 31 -12.30 18.03 18.82
CA HIS A 31 -10.85 18.08 18.79
C HIS A 31 -10.31 16.95 17.89
N LYS A 32 -9.79 17.33 16.74
CA LYS A 32 -8.93 16.51 15.90
C LYS A 32 -7.70 16.14 16.73
N LEU A 33 -7.60 14.91 17.17
CA LEU A 33 -6.37 14.37 17.73
C LEU A 33 -5.34 14.19 16.60
N SER A 34 -4.50 15.19 16.47
CA SER A 34 -3.26 15.15 15.70
C SER A 34 -2.28 14.21 16.40
N TRP A 35 -1.74 13.25 15.66
CA TRP A 35 -0.64 12.40 16.12
C TRP A 35 0.60 13.28 16.33
N VAL A 36 0.95 13.51 17.57
CA VAL A 36 2.19 14.18 17.94
C VAL A 36 3.35 13.25 17.65
N SER A 37 4.21 13.65 16.70
CA SER A 37 5.52 13.04 16.48
C SER A 37 6.34 13.09 17.76
N ALA A 38 6.50 11.97 18.44
CA ALA A 38 7.43 11.86 19.54
C ALA A 38 8.86 11.94 19.01
N ARG A 39 9.53 13.08 19.21
CA ARG A 39 10.97 13.21 19.01
C ARG A 39 11.68 12.34 20.04
N VAL A 40 12.34 11.31 19.58
CA VAL A 40 13.29 10.57 20.39
C VAL A 40 14.57 11.39 20.48
N ILE A 41 14.82 11.95 21.66
CA ILE A 41 16.09 12.62 22.00
C ILE A 41 17.04 11.51 22.45
N TYR A 42 18.11 11.28 21.71
CA TYR A 42 19.23 10.44 22.15
C TYR A 42 20.17 11.27 23.02
N PRO A 43 20.60 10.80 24.19
CA PRO A 43 21.65 11.43 24.95
C PRO A 43 23.02 11.20 24.30
N ARG A 44 23.76 12.29 24.09
CA ARG A 44 25.19 12.27 23.74
C ARG A 44 25.98 11.73 24.93
N GLY A 45 26.78 10.71 24.70
CA GLY A 45 27.71 10.14 25.65
C GLY A 45 29.00 9.64 25.04
N HIS A 46 30.05 10.41 25.26
CA HIS A 46 31.47 10.08 25.40
C HIS A 46 32.32 9.53 24.27
N ARG A 47 33.24 10.43 23.86
CA ARG A 47 34.51 10.14 23.21
C ARG A 47 35.38 9.26 24.10
N ILE A 48 36.03 8.27 23.56
CA ILE A 48 37.37 7.81 24.01
C ILE A 48 38.25 7.57 22.78
N CYS A 49 39.50 8.03 22.93
CA CYS A 49 40.60 8.18 21.99
C CYS A 49 41.29 6.87 21.55
N SER A 50 41.84 6.96 20.38
CA SER A 50 43.19 6.55 19.92
C SER A 50 43.60 5.06 19.94
N SER A 51 43.94 4.56 18.75
CA SER A 51 45.37 4.33 18.40
C SER A 51 45.49 3.73 17.00
N SER A 52 46.37 4.36 16.30
CA SER A 52 47.18 4.11 15.10
C SER A 52 47.57 2.67 14.79
N CYS A 53 47.56 2.35 13.49
CA CYS A 53 48.55 1.66 12.67
C CYS A 53 47.84 1.16 11.37
N GLY A 54 48.27 1.38 10.19
CA GLY A 54 49.44 1.36 9.45
C GLY A 54 49.05 1.36 7.96
N ALA A 55 49.61 2.28 7.22
CA ALA A 55 49.42 2.42 5.80
C ALA A 55 50.14 1.29 5.04
N SER A 56 49.51 0.78 4.01
CA SER A 56 50.21 0.13 2.88
C SER A 56 49.53 0.55 1.59
N GLN A 57 50.22 1.48 0.89
CA GLN A 57 49.91 1.89 -0.45
C GLN A 57 50.39 0.85 -1.45
N ILE A 58 49.52 0.37 -2.31
CA ILE A 58 49.89 -0.30 -3.54
C ILE A 58 49.51 0.62 -4.69
N ARG A 59 50.50 1.23 -5.30
CA ARG A 59 50.37 1.94 -6.58
C ARG A 59 50.37 0.91 -7.71
N VAL A 60 49.37 0.99 -8.58
CA VAL A 60 49.43 0.35 -9.91
C VAL A 60 49.24 1.44 -10.96
N SER A 61 50.24 1.58 -11.81
CA SER A 61 50.30 2.54 -12.90
C SER A 61 49.47 2.08 -14.12
N PRO A 62 48.94 2.99 -14.93
CA PRO A 62 48.23 2.63 -16.16
C PRO A 62 49.16 2.45 -17.33
N SER A 63 49.12 1.31 -18.00
CA SER A 63 49.78 1.05 -19.28
C SER A 63 48.86 1.46 -20.42
N SER A 64 49.29 2.44 -21.17
CA SER A 64 48.72 2.89 -22.45
C SER A 64 48.99 1.89 -23.57
N LEU A 65 47.96 1.46 -24.26
CA LEU A 65 48.08 0.79 -25.57
C LEU A 65 47.34 1.60 -26.62
N SER A 66 48.15 2.26 -27.44
CA SER A 66 47.77 2.91 -28.69
C SER A 66 47.57 1.85 -29.79
N LEU A 67 46.42 1.85 -30.41
CA LEU A 67 46.20 1.19 -31.69
C LEU A 67 45.89 2.24 -32.76
N ARG A 68 46.78 2.30 -33.74
CA ARG A 68 46.75 3.16 -34.93
C ARG A 68 45.74 2.61 -35.94
N PHE A 69 44.94 3.51 -36.51
CA PHE A 69 44.17 3.26 -37.74
C PHE A 69 45.01 3.73 -38.95
N PRO A 70 45.01 3.00 -40.09
CA PRO A 70 45.53 3.54 -41.35
C PRO A 70 44.42 4.27 -42.10
N SER A 71 44.76 5.49 -42.51
CA SER A 71 44.03 6.31 -43.47
C SER A 71 44.24 5.79 -44.90
N ILE A 72 43.20 5.72 -45.67
CA ILE A 72 43.28 5.62 -47.13
C ILE A 72 42.49 6.78 -47.73
N SER A 73 43.17 7.61 -48.46
CA SER A 73 42.72 8.75 -49.24
C SER A 73 42.43 8.36 -50.69
N SER A 74 41.64 9.16 -51.34
CA SER A 74 41.52 9.50 -52.74
C SER A 74 40.20 9.08 -53.39
N SER A 75 39.48 9.94 -53.92
CA SER A 75 39.45 11.02 -54.88
C SER A 75 38.31 10.86 -55.89
N SER A 76 37.63 11.93 -56.08
CA SER A 76 37.10 12.50 -57.31
C SER A 76 35.76 12.04 -57.91
N SER A 77 34.89 13.00 -57.95
CA SER A 77 34.17 13.57 -59.12
C SER A 77 32.86 12.93 -59.58
N SER A 78 31.91 13.85 -59.66
CA SER A 78 30.85 14.09 -60.64
C SER A 78 29.42 13.87 -60.19
N SER A 79 28.69 14.99 -60.08
CA SER A 79 27.25 15.11 -60.20
C SER A 79 26.78 14.88 -61.65
N PRO A 80 25.51 14.53 -61.94
CA PRO A 80 24.35 15.33 -61.63
C PRO A 80 23.03 14.56 -61.22
N SER A 81 22.12 15.34 -60.68
CA SER A 81 20.68 15.23 -60.43
C SER A 81 19.80 14.53 -61.48
N PRO A 82 18.45 14.34 -61.28
CA PRO A 82 17.61 14.54 -60.12
C PRO A 82 16.67 13.34 -59.81
N SER A 83 16.02 13.46 -58.67
CA SER A 83 14.96 12.69 -58.04
C SER A 83 13.94 11.89 -58.89
N PRO A 84 13.28 10.87 -58.26
CA PRO A 84 11.90 11.12 -57.86
C PRO A 84 11.55 10.78 -56.40
N SER A 85 10.66 11.59 -55.91
CA SER A 85 9.94 11.55 -54.66
C SER A 85 9.50 10.15 -54.22
N SER A 86 10.07 9.67 -53.11
CA SER A 86 9.53 8.55 -52.35
C SER A 86 8.40 9.05 -51.45
N PRO A 87 7.25 8.34 -51.40
CA PRO A 87 6.21 8.72 -50.47
C PRO A 87 6.69 8.45 -49.05
N ARG A 88 6.74 9.49 -48.21
CA ARG A 88 6.87 9.39 -46.77
C ARG A 88 5.81 8.40 -46.26
N ARG A 89 6.22 7.17 -45.93
CA ARG A 89 5.45 6.29 -45.09
C ARG A 89 5.28 7.01 -43.75
N ARG A 90 4.12 7.64 -43.57
CA ARG A 90 3.60 7.94 -42.23
C ARG A 90 3.51 6.60 -41.53
N PHE A 91 4.42 6.33 -40.59
CA PHE A 91 4.17 5.35 -39.57
C PHE A 91 2.99 5.92 -38.75
N LEU A 92 1.79 5.49 -39.13
CA LEU A 92 0.67 5.48 -38.22
C LEU A 92 1.10 4.53 -37.11
N THR A 93 1.53 5.08 -35.98
CA THR A 93 1.47 4.40 -34.70
C THR A 93 0.00 4.12 -34.48
N VAL A 94 -0.45 2.96 -34.95
CA VAL A 94 -1.70 2.38 -34.50
C VAL A 94 -1.45 2.05 -33.03
N SER A 95 -1.79 2.96 -32.14
CA SER A 95 -2.22 2.58 -30.80
C SER A 95 -3.38 1.63 -31.05
N ALA A 96 -3.11 0.33 -30.98
CA ALA A 96 -4.15 -0.66 -30.88
C ALA A 96 -4.85 -0.39 -29.53
N SER A 97 -5.80 0.52 -29.54
CA SER A 97 -6.89 0.56 -28.60
C SER A 97 -7.46 -0.86 -28.65
N MET A 98 -7.35 -1.59 -27.55
CA MET A 98 -8.05 -2.86 -27.31
C MET A 98 -9.55 -2.53 -27.19
N ALA A 99 -10.12 -2.00 -28.24
CA ALA A 99 -11.55 -1.76 -28.34
C ALA A 99 -12.25 -3.14 -28.43
N GLY A 100 -12.73 -3.63 -27.28
CA GLY A 100 -13.57 -4.82 -27.22
C GLY A 100 -13.41 -5.74 -26.02
N ALA A 101 -12.31 -5.68 -25.25
CA ALA A 101 -12.20 -6.48 -24.02
C ALA A 101 -12.88 -5.73 -22.85
N PRO A 102 -13.66 -6.44 -22.01
CA PRO A 102 -14.23 -5.83 -20.82
C PRO A 102 -13.13 -5.33 -19.87
N PRO A 103 -13.39 -4.26 -19.09
CA PRO A 103 -12.43 -3.78 -18.10
C PRO A 103 -12.03 -4.89 -17.13
N PRO A 104 -10.75 -4.97 -16.71
CA PRO A 104 -10.28 -5.98 -15.77
C PRO A 104 -10.93 -5.82 -14.40
N THR A 105 -11.21 -6.96 -13.76
CA THR A 105 -11.78 -6.99 -12.41
C THR A 105 -10.66 -6.88 -11.37
N VAL A 106 -10.79 -5.91 -10.46
CA VAL A 106 -9.85 -5.66 -9.37
C VAL A 106 -10.52 -5.93 -8.03
N LEU A 107 -10.00 -6.89 -7.28
CA LEU A 107 -10.43 -7.13 -5.90
C LEU A 107 -9.55 -6.35 -4.93
N VAL A 108 -10.18 -5.58 -4.05
CA VAL A 108 -9.52 -4.88 -2.93
C VAL A 108 -9.87 -5.61 -1.65
N THR A 109 -8.89 -6.25 -1.01
CA THR A 109 -9.07 -6.82 0.33
C THR A 109 -8.73 -5.81 1.40
N GLY A 110 -9.48 -5.83 2.51
CA GLY A 110 -9.43 -4.75 3.49
C GLY A 110 -10.13 -3.47 3.00
N ALA A 111 -11.09 -3.58 2.08
CA ALA A 111 -11.83 -2.47 1.50
C ALA A 111 -12.57 -1.61 2.54
N GLY A 112 -12.93 -2.15 3.71
CA GLY A 112 -13.49 -1.39 4.84
C GLY A 112 -12.46 -0.60 5.66
N GLY A 113 -11.15 -0.78 5.41
CA GLY A 113 -10.06 -0.05 6.07
C GLY A 113 -9.89 1.37 5.51
N ARG A 114 -9.16 2.22 6.24
CA ARG A 114 -8.97 3.64 5.86
C ARG A 114 -8.38 3.83 4.46
N THR A 115 -7.35 3.08 4.09
CA THR A 115 -6.77 3.12 2.74
C THR A 115 -7.63 2.33 1.74
N GLY A 116 -8.20 1.19 2.17
CA GLY A 116 -9.03 0.35 1.32
C GLY A 116 -10.27 1.03 0.79
N GLN A 117 -10.93 1.86 1.61
CA GLN A 117 -12.08 2.66 1.19
C GLN A 117 -11.70 3.63 0.07
N ILE A 118 -10.52 4.26 0.16
CA ILE A 118 -10.03 5.19 -0.85
C ILE A 118 -9.76 4.46 -2.17
N VAL A 119 -9.04 3.34 -2.11
CA VAL A 119 -8.75 2.52 -3.32
C VAL A 119 -10.03 2.04 -3.97
N TYR A 120 -10.95 1.45 -3.19
CA TYR A 120 -12.22 0.96 -3.71
C TYR A 120 -13.04 2.07 -4.36
N LYS A 121 -13.14 3.25 -3.72
CA LYS A 121 -13.83 4.43 -4.23
C LYS A 121 -13.24 4.88 -5.57
N ILE A 122 -11.92 5.04 -5.66
CA ILE A 122 -11.25 5.50 -6.89
C ILE A 122 -11.47 4.50 -8.04
N LEU A 123 -11.44 3.19 -7.77
CA LEU A 123 -11.74 2.17 -8.78
C LEU A 123 -13.19 2.28 -9.27
N LYS A 124 -14.16 2.53 -8.38
CA LYS A 124 -15.57 2.75 -8.74
C LYS A 124 -15.79 4.02 -9.56
N GLU A 125 -14.94 5.04 -9.38
CA GLU A 125 -14.96 6.28 -10.15
C GLU A 125 -14.34 6.15 -11.55
N ARG A 126 -13.68 4.98 -11.84
CA ARG A 126 -13.02 4.69 -13.13
C ARG A 126 -13.61 3.43 -13.81
N PRO A 127 -14.94 3.38 -14.04
CA PRO A 127 -15.59 2.15 -14.53
C PRO A 127 -15.17 1.76 -15.95
N ASP A 128 -14.69 2.72 -16.75
CA ASP A 128 -14.14 2.45 -18.08
C ASP A 128 -12.79 1.72 -18.04
N GLN A 129 -12.09 1.76 -16.90
CA GLN A 129 -10.77 1.16 -16.72
C GLN A 129 -10.82 -0.12 -15.88
N PHE A 130 -11.73 -0.21 -14.91
CA PHE A 130 -11.77 -1.29 -13.93
C PHE A 130 -13.19 -1.69 -13.52
N VAL A 131 -13.38 -2.96 -13.25
CA VAL A 131 -14.52 -3.46 -12.46
C VAL A 131 -14.05 -3.66 -11.03
N ALA A 132 -14.53 -2.82 -10.10
CA ALA A 132 -14.12 -2.90 -8.71
C ALA A 132 -14.89 -4.01 -7.97
N ARG A 133 -14.18 -4.78 -7.12
CA ARG A 133 -14.74 -5.65 -6.06
C ARG A 133 -14.10 -5.30 -4.73
N GLY A 134 -14.88 -5.39 -3.65
CA GLY A 134 -14.40 -5.20 -2.28
C GLY A 134 -14.52 -6.48 -1.46
N LEU A 135 -13.54 -6.76 -0.60
CA LEU A 135 -13.66 -7.76 0.45
C LEU A 135 -13.54 -7.08 1.81
N VAL A 136 -14.54 -7.27 2.64
CA VAL A 136 -14.62 -6.76 4.01
C VAL A 136 -14.88 -7.91 4.98
N ARG A 137 -14.55 -7.71 6.26
CA ARG A 137 -14.69 -8.79 7.27
C ARG A 137 -16.10 -8.90 7.84
N THR A 138 -16.90 -7.83 7.84
CA THR A 138 -18.21 -7.79 8.49
C THR A 138 -19.23 -7.06 7.64
N GLU A 139 -20.51 -7.40 7.81
CA GLU A 139 -21.63 -6.70 7.16
C GLU A 139 -21.66 -5.19 7.52
N GLU A 140 -21.32 -4.84 8.77
CA GLU A 140 -21.17 -3.43 9.16
C GLU A 140 -20.15 -2.70 8.29
N SER A 141 -18.99 -3.34 8.03
CA SER A 141 -17.97 -2.78 7.16
C SER A 141 -18.42 -2.69 5.71
N LYS A 142 -19.27 -3.62 5.23
CA LYS A 142 -19.90 -3.57 3.92
C LYS A 142 -20.83 -2.35 3.82
N GLY A 143 -21.64 -2.12 4.83
CA GLY A 143 -22.50 -0.92 4.88
C GLY A 143 -21.74 0.40 4.83
N LYS A 144 -20.56 0.48 5.46
CA LYS A 144 -19.71 1.68 5.47
C LYS A 144 -19.19 2.08 4.08
N ILE A 145 -19.05 1.13 3.15
CA ILE A 145 -18.57 1.39 1.79
C ILE A 145 -19.68 1.29 0.73
N GLY A 146 -20.92 1.50 1.16
CA GLY A 146 -22.09 1.61 0.28
C GLY A 146 -22.91 0.33 0.11
N GLY A 147 -22.52 -0.80 0.71
CA GLY A 147 -23.32 -2.03 0.76
C GLY A 147 -23.59 -2.72 -0.58
N ALA A 148 -22.86 -2.36 -1.65
CA ALA A 148 -23.08 -2.83 -3.00
C ALA A 148 -22.88 -4.35 -3.16
N ASP A 149 -23.45 -4.94 -4.21
CA ASP A 149 -23.37 -6.38 -4.49
C ASP A 149 -21.96 -6.84 -4.87
N ASP A 150 -21.10 -5.92 -5.33
CA ASP A 150 -19.69 -6.15 -5.61
C ASP A 150 -18.80 -6.14 -4.36
N VAL A 151 -19.39 -5.96 -3.16
CA VAL A 151 -18.70 -6.09 -1.88
C VAL A 151 -19.04 -7.43 -1.22
N TYR A 152 -18.02 -8.25 -1.07
CA TYR A 152 -18.09 -9.56 -0.44
C TYR A 152 -17.75 -9.46 1.05
N VAL A 153 -18.36 -10.31 1.85
CA VAL A 153 -18.01 -10.47 3.27
C VAL A 153 -17.24 -11.78 3.44
N GLY A 154 -16.05 -11.70 4.04
CA GLY A 154 -15.21 -12.87 4.28
C GLY A 154 -13.98 -12.51 5.13
N ASP A 155 -13.46 -13.51 5.81
CA ASP A 155 -12.28 -13.40 6.67
C ASP A 155 -11.07 -14.02 5.97
N ILE A 156 -10.03 -13.25 5.78
CA ILE A 156 -8.79 -13.72 5.11
C ILE A 156 -8.11 -14.88 5.85
N ARG A 157 -8.45 -15.11 7.11
CA ARG A 157 -7.97 -16.24 7.90
C ARG A 157 -8.67 -17.56 7.54
N ASP A 158 -9.83 -17.46 6.89
CA ASP A 158 -10.59 -18.59 6.35
C ASP A 158 -10.60 -18.53 4.82
N THR A 159 -9.83 -19.41 4.19
CA THR A 159 -9.70 -19.47 2.74
C THR A 159 -11.04 -19.70 2.06
N SER A 160 -11.94 -20.49 2.64
CA SER A 160 -13.24 -20.81 2.04
C SER A 160 -14.12 -19.58 1.90
N SER A 161 -14.03 -18.64 2.84
CA SER A 161 -14.85 -17.41 2.87
C SER A 161 -14.38 -16.37 1.82
N ILE A 162 -13.13 -16.43 1.36
CA ILE A 162 -12.58 -15.44 0.42
C ILE A 162 -12.61 -15.90 -1.04
N VAL A 163 -12.71 -17.20 -1.30
CA VAL A 163 -12.74 -17.76 -2.66
C VAL A 163 -13.82 -17.11 -3.55
N PRO A 164 -15.07 -16.90 -3.10
CA PRO A 164 -16.09 -16.28 -3.93
C PRO A 164 -15.73 -14.87 -4.42
N ALA A 165 -15.01 -14.10 -3.60
CA ALA A 165 -14.56 -12.75 -3.97
C ALA A 165 -13.41 -12.77 -5.00
N ILE A 166 -12.50 -13.74 -4.89
CA ILE A 166 -11.30 -13.84 -5.74
C ILE A 166 -11.62 -14.46 -7.10
N GLN A 167 -12.62 -15.33 -7.17
CA GLN A 167 -12.96 -16.02 -8.42
C GLN A 167 -13.28 -15.04 -9.56
N GLY A 168 -12.60 -15.20 -10.70
CA GLY A 168 -12.76 -14.34 -11.87
C GLY A 168 -12.20 -12.92 -11.69
N THR A 169 -11.26 -12.74 -10.77
CA THR A 169 -10.53 -11.50 -10.54
C THR A 169 -9.24 -11.48 -11.36
N ASP A 170 -8.98 -10.37 -12.05
CA ASP A 170 -7.74 -10.18 -12.81
C ASP A 170 -6.60 -9.68 -11.92
N PHE A 171 -6.89 -8.76 -11.01
CA PHE A 171 -5.92 -8.11 -10.13
C PHE A 171 -6.36 -8.13 -8.68
N LEU A 172 -5.43 -8.30 -7.77
CA LEU A 172 -5.67 -8.28 -6.33
C LEU A 172 -4.86 -7.19 -5.65
N ILE A 173 -5.51 -6.29 -4.90
CA ILE A 173 -4.85 -5.31 -4.04
C ILE A 173 -5.06 -5.71 -2.59
N ILE A 174 -3.98 -6.04 -1.88
CA ILE A 174 -4.00 -6.46 -0.48
C ILE A 174 -3.67 -5.28 0.42
N LEU A 175 -4.67 -4.87 1.22
CA LEU A 175 -4.59 -3.78 2.20
C LEU A 175 -4.94 -4.24 3.62
N THR A 176 -5.00 -5.55 3.83
CA THR A 176 -5.32 -6.14 5.13
C THR A 176 -4.11 -6.11 6.05
N SER A 177 -4.34 -5.82 7.31
CA SER A 177 -3.32 -5.85 8.37
C SER A 177 -3.98 -6.02 9.74
N ALA A 178 -3.26 -6.63 10.67
CA ALA A 178 -3.63 -6.61 12.07
C ALA A 178 -3.67 -5.18 12.61
N VAL A 179 -4.67 -4.88 13.42
CA VAL A 179 -4.89 -3.55 13.98
C VAL A 179 -4.60 -3.58 15.49
N PRO A 180 -3.51 -2.94 15.96
CA PRO A 180 -3.26 -2.82 17.38
C PRO A 180 -4.31 -1.90 18.01
N LYS A 181 -4.86 -2.32 19.14
CA LYS A 181 -5.77 -1.54 19.98
C LYS A 181 -5.03 -1.02 21.19
N MET A 182 -5.30 0.23 21.55
CA MET A 182 -4.76 0.83 22.76
C MET A 182 -5.47 0.24 23.98
N LYS A 183 -4.73 -0.14 25.02
CA LYS A 183 -5.33 -0.60 26.27
C LYS A 183 -6.16 0.52 26.92
N PRO A 184 -7.32 0.20 27.49
CA PRO A 184 -8.11 1.17 28.25
C PRO A 184 -7.33 1.78 29.40
N GLY A 185 -7.63 3.04 29.76
CA GLY A 185 -7.08 3.71 30.94
C GLY A 185 -5.75 4.46 30.68
N PHE A 186 -5.26 4.54 29.45
CA PHE A 186 -4.16 5.44 29.14
C PHE A 186 -4.61 6.90 29.23
N ASP A 187 -3.94 7.66 30.09
CA ASP A 187 -4.16 9.09 30.28
C ASP A 187 -2.90 9.86 29.85
N PRO A 188 -2.95 10.58 28.71
CA PRO A 188 -1.78 11.32 28.23
C PRO A 188 -1.29 12.41 29.18
N THR A 189 -2.15 12.87 30.11
CA THR A 189 -1.76 13.92 31.09
C THR A 189 -0.90 13.41 32.24
N LYS A 190 -0.95 12.10 32.52
CA LYS A 190 -0.15 11.44 33.56
C LYS A 190 1.25 11.03 33.12
N GLY A 191 1.57 11.28 31.86
CA GLY A 191 2.83 10.79 31.27
C GLY A 191 2.80 9.28 31.02
N GLY A 192 3.89 8.74 30.46
CA GLY A 192 4.00 7.34 30.10
C GLY A 192 3.78 7.10 28.60
N ARG A 193 3.88 5.83 28.19
CA ARG A 193 3.63 5.41 26.81
C ARG A 193 2.35 4.60 26.77
N PRO A 194 1.48 4.79 25.73
CA PRO A 194 0.32 3.96 25.55
C PRO A 194 0.75 2.50 25.32
N GLU A 195 0.09 1.58 26.01
CA GLU A 195 0.23 0.16 25.75
C GLU A 195 -0.78 -0.31 24.71
N PHE A 196 -0.32 -1.19 23.85
CA PHE A 196 -1.14 -1.75 22.78
C PHE A 196 -1.30 -3.27 22.97
N TYR A 197 -2.39 -3.80 22.42
CA TYR A 197 -2.66 -5.22 22.35
C TYR A 197 -3.34 -5.56 21.03
N PHE A 198 -3.35 -6.84 20.67
CA PHE A 198 -4.16 -7.38 19.60
C PHE A 198 -5.29 -8.23 20.20
N GLU A 199 -6.45 -8.20 19.58
CA GLU A 199 -7.55 -9.07 19.96
C GLU A 199 -7.17 -10.53 19.70
N GLU A 200 -7.75 -11.42 20.49
CA GLU A 200 -7.62 -12.86 20.28
C GLU A 200 -8.07 -13.24 18.87
N GLY A 201 -7.27 -14.08 18.21
CA GLY A 201 -7.53 -14.44 16.82
C GLY A 201 -7.15 -13.38 15.78
N ALA A 202 -6.70 -12.18 16.17
CA ALA A 202 -6.35 -11.08 15.26
C ALA A 202 -4.89 -10.61 15.40
N TYR A 203 -4.02 -11.49 15.89
CA TYR A 203 -2.59 -11.20 15.97
C TYR A 203 -1.94 -11.07 14.59
N PRO A 204 -0.84 -10.32 14.47
CA PRO A 204 -0.11 -10.17 13.21
C PRO A 204 0.26 -11.48 12.54
N GLU A 205 0.62 -12.53 13.28
CA GLU A 205 0.88 -13.84 12.71
C GLU A 205 -0.34 -14.39 11.96
N GLN A 206 -1.53 -14.24 12.55
CA GLN A 206 -2.76 -14.75 11.97
C GLN A 206 -3.24 -13.93 10.77
N VAL A 207 -3.06 -12.59 10.82
CA VAL A 207 -3.57 -11.66 9.82
C VAL A 207 -2.51 -11.35 8.75
N ASP A 208 -1.31 -10.90 9.19
CA ASP A 208 -0.26 -10.43 8.28
C ASP A 208 0.60 -11.56 7.71
N TRP A 209 0.54 -12.77 8.30
CA TRP A 209 1.17 -13.95 7.72
C TRP A 209 0.14 -14.93 7.16
N HIS A 210 -0.61 -15.64 8.00
CA HIS A 210 -1.52 -16.69 7.52
C HIS A 210 -2.62 -16.13 6.64
N GLY A 211 -3.24 -15.01 7.01
CA GLY A 211 -4.28 -14.38 6.21
C GLY A 211 -3.77 -13.86 4.86
N GLN A 212 -2.56 -13.31 4.79
CA GLN A 212 -1.99 -12.90 3.51
C GLN A 212 -1.58 -14.10 2.66
N LYS A 213 -1.00 -15.15 3.27
CA LYS A 213 -0.71 -16.41 2.57
C LYS A 213 -1.97 -17.01 1.95
N ASN A 214 -3.07 -17.09 2.68
CA ASN A 214 -4.34 -17.59 2.16
C ASN A 214 -4.82 -16.82 0.93
N GLN A 215 -4.70 -15.49 0.95
CA GLN A 215 -5.07 -14.63 -0.19
C GLN A 215 -4.17 -14.89 -1.41
N ILE A 216 -2.87 -15.03 -1.20
CA ILE A 216 -1.90 -15.32 -2.28
C ILE A 216 -2.19 -16.68 -2.90
N ASP A 217 -2.43 -17.71 -2.08
CA ASP A 217 -2.73 -19.07 -2.55
C ASP A 217 -4.06 -19.10 -3.33
N ALA A 218 -5.09 -18.45 -2.82
CA ALA A 218 -6.39 -18.34 -3.50
C ALA A 218 -6.28 -17.56 -4.82
N ALA A 219 -5.49 -16.47 -4.84
CA ALA A 219 -5.23 -15.70 -6.05
C ALA A 219 -4.47 -16.53 -7.11
N LYS A 220 -3.48 -17.33 -6.67
CA LYS A 220 -2.76 -18.25 -7.55
C LYS A 220 -3.69 -19.29 -8.16
N ALA A 221 -4.54 -19.89 -7.36
CA ALA A 221 -5.51 -20.88 -7.81
C ALA A 221 -6.55 -20.29 -8.77
N ALA A 222 -6.93 -19.02 -8.59
CA ALA A 222 -7.87 -18.30 -9.45
C ALA A 222 -7.23 -17.71 -10.72
N GLY A 223 -5.91 -17.81 -10.89
CA GLY A 223 -5.19 -17.26 -12.06
C GLY A 223 -5.09 -15.75 -12.09
N VAL A 224 -5.05 -15.10 -10.93
CA VAL A 224 -4.86 -13.64 -10.80
C VAL A 224 -3.55 -13.23 -11.49
N LYS A 225 -3.61 -12.18 -12.30
CA LYS A 225 -2.52 -11.74 -13.18
C LYS A 225 -1.45 -10.92 -12.45
N GLN A 226 -1.81 -10.22 -11.37
CA GLN A 226 -0.89 -9.43 -10.55
C GLN A 226 -1.48 -9.21 -9.16
N ILE A 227 -0.60 -9.21 -8.14
CA ILE A 227 -0.94 -8.83 -6.76
C ILE A 227 -0.18 -7.56 -6.38
N VAL A 228 -0.89 -6.55 -5.92
CA VAL A 228 -0.31 -5.36 -5.26
C VAL A 228 -0.47 -5.53 -3.76
N LEU A 229 0.63 -5.63 -3.04
CA LEU A 229 0.66 -5.79 -1.58
C LEU A 229 1.16 -4.52 -0.91
N VAL A 230 0.37 -3.94 -0.03
CA VAL A 230 0.80 -2.79 0.79
C VAL A 230 1.35 -3.30 2.12
N GLY A 231 2.67 -3.21 2.23
CA GLY A 231 3.45 -3.48 3.43
C GLY A 231 3.75 -2.21 4.23
N SER A 232 4.85 -2.24 4.95
CA SER A 232 5.35 -1.13 5.77
C SER A 232 6.86 -1.09 5.74
N MET A 233 7.44 0.10 5.74
CA MET A 233 8.85 0.28 6.06
C MET A 233 9.16 -0.20 7.47
N GLY A 234 10.44 -0.52 7.74
CA GLY A 234 10.96 -1.00 9.02
C GLY A 234 11.13 -2.53 9.09
N GLY A 235 10.81 -3.24 8.01
CA GLY A 235 10.87 -4.70 7.96
C GLY A 235 12.27 -5.31 7.93
N THR A 236 13.31 -4.53 7.65
CA THR A 236 14.70 -5.00 7.67
C THR A 236 15.27 -5.06 9.08
N ASN A 237 14.68 -4.35 10.03
CA ASN A 237 15.11 -4.32 11.42
C ASN A 237 14.15 -5.12 12.32
N PRO A 238 14.50 -6.32 12.78
CA PRO A 238 13.67 -7.13 13.67
C PRO A 238 13.41 -6.44 15.02
N ASN A 239 14.28 -5.52 15.45
CA ASN A 239 14.15 -4.75 16.69
C ASN A 239 13.40 -3.41 16.47
N HIS A 240 12.77 -3.20 15.33
CA HIS A 240 12.02 -1.99 15.05
C HIS A 240 10.88 -1.80 16.09
N PRO A 241 10.65 -0.57 16.60
CA PRO A 241 9.65 -0.33 17.66
C PRO A 241 8.23 -0.81 17.34
N LEU A 242 7.84 -0.87 16.08
CA LEU A 242 6.53 -1.42 15.68
C LEU A 242 6.39 -2.92 16.00
N ASN A 243 7.48 -3.67 16.06
CA ASN A 243 7.46 -5.09 16.43
C ASN A 243 7.12 -5.30 17.90
N SER A 244 7.41 -4.33 18.78
CA SER A 244 7.08 -4.40 20.21
C SER A 244 5.61 -4.06 20.50
N LEU A 245 4.86 -3.51 19.55
CA LEU A 245 3.44 -3.21 19.76
C LEU A 245 2.67 -4.49 20.04
N GLY A 246 2.09 -4.60 21.24
CA GLY A 246 1.34 -5.78 21.69
C GLY A 246 2.11 -7.09 21.56
N ASN A 247 3.47 -7.04 21.53
CA ASN A 247 4.37 -8.17 21.28
C ASN A 247 4.04 -8.94 19.97
N GLY A 248 3.48 -8.24 18.99
CA GLY A 248 2.92 -8.85 17.78
C GLY A 248 3.93 -9.12 16.66
N ASN A 249 5.14 -8.55 16.70
CA ASN A 249 6.17 -8.70 15.64
C ASN A 249 5.63 -8.41 14.24
N ILE A 250 4.81 -7.37 14.10
CA ILE A 250 4.00 -7.11 12.91
C ILE A 250 4.84 -6.97 11.63
N LEU A 251 6.01 -6.33 11.70
CA LEU A 251 6.87 -6.14 10.54
C LEU A 251 7.56 -7.44 10.12
N VAL A 252 7.88 -8.31 11.08
CA VAL A 252 8.44 -9.64 10.80
C VAL A 252 7.43 -10.48 9.98
N TRP A 253 6.17 -10.49 10.40
CA TRP A 253 5.12 -11.23 9.69
C TRP A 253 4.80 -10.65 8.33
N LYS A 254 4.79 -9.31 8.20
CA LYS A 254 4.63 -8.65 6.90
C LYS A 254 5.77 -9.04 5.95
N ARG A 255 7.02 -8.97 6.40
CA ARG A 255 8.18 -9.32 5.57
C ARG A 255 8.14 -10.78 5.12
N LYS A 256 7.69 -11.68 6.00
CA LYS A 256 7.48 -13.10 5.65
C LYS A 256 6.42 -13.27 4.55
N ALA A 257 5.34 -12.51 4.60
CA ALA A 257 4.30 -12.55 3.56
C ALA A 257 4.78 -11.94 2.24
N GLU A 258 5.57 -10.87 2.28
CA GLU A 258 6.21 -10.28 1.10
C GLU A 258 7.14 -11.29 0.40
N GLN A 259 7.97 -12.01 1.17
CA GLN A 259 8.81 -13.08 0.62
C GLN A 259 7.97 -14.19 -0.02
N TYR A 260 6.91 -14.63 0.67
CA TYR A 260 6.02 -15.65 0.15
C TYR A 260 5.36 -15.24 -1.17
N LEU A 261 4.95 -13.96 -1.29
CA LEU A 261 4.41 -13.42 -2.53
C LEU A 261 5.47 -13.40 -3.64
N ALA A 262 6.69 -12.96 -3.33
CA ALA A 262 7.78 -12.91 -4.31
C ALA A 262 8.12 -14.31 -4.86
N ASP A 263 8.04 -15.33 -4.00
CA ASP A 263 8.33 -16.74 -4.36
C ASP A 263 7.12 -17.45 -5.01
N SER A 264 5.94 -16.83 -5.02
CA SER A 264 4.70 -17.45 -5.50
C SER A 264 4.68 -17.70 -7.02
N GLY A 265 5.48 -16.95 -7.77
CA GLY A 265 5.49 -16.94 -9.24
C GLY A 265 4.41 -16.05 -9.86
N ILE A 266 3.56 -15.38 -9.06
CA ILE A 266 2.60 -14.39 -9.53
C ILE A 266 3.32 -13.05 -9.71
N PRO A 267 3.13 -12.31 -10.81
CA PRO A 267 3.59 -10.93 -10.90
C PRO A 267 3.10 -10.09 -9.72
N TYR A 268 4.00 -9.34 -9.09
CA TYR A 268 3.68 -8.59 -7.87
C TYR A 268 4.23 -7.17 -7.90
N THR A 269 3.61 -6.32 -7.07
CA THR A 269 4.15 -5.02 -6.66
C THR A 269 4.03 -4.92 -5.14
N ILE A 270 5.16 -4.83 -4.44
CA ILE A 270 5.19 -4.68 -2.98
C ILE A 270 5.53 -3.22 -2.66
N ILE A 271 4.59 -2.54 -1.98
CA ILE A 271 4.69 -1.12 -1.62
C ILE A 271 4.83 -1.03 -0.11
N ARG A 272 6.02 -0.73 0.39
CA ARG A 272 6.29 -0.53 1.82
C ARG A 272 6.07 0.94 2.15
N ALA A 273 4.84 1.26 2.55
CA ALA A 273 4.46 2.63 2.85
C ALA A 273 5.07 3.14 4.16
N GLY A 274 5.42 4.42 4.18
CA GLY A 274 5.78 5.15 5.37
C GLY A 274 4.60 5.41 6.30
N GLY A 275 4.78 6.25 7.32
CA GLY A 275 3.73 6.65 8.25
C GLY A 275 2.53 7.26 7.52
N LEU A 276 1.41 6.55 7.52
CA LEU A 276 0.21 6.92 6.77
C LEU A 276 -0.51 8.12 7.40
N GLN A 277 -0.80 9.13 6.59
CA GLN A 277 -1.47 10.37 7.01
C GLN A 277 -2.83 10.53 6.32
N GLU A 278 -3.76 11.17 7.03
CA GLU A 278 -5.04 11.62 6.48
C GLU A 278 -4.83 13.01 5.85
N LYS A 279 -4.31 13.03 4.62
CA LYS A 279 -4.03 14.24 3.84
C LYS A 279 -4.45 14.04 2.40
N GLU A 280 -4.70 15.13 1.70
CA GLU A 280 -4.96 15.17 0.28
C GLU A 280 -3.80 14.55 -0.51
N GLY A 281 -4.09 13.72 -1.50
CA GLY A 281 -3.13 13.10 -2.39
C GLY A 281 -2.88 13.91 -3.67
N GLY A 282 -1.85 13.50 -4.43
CA GLY A 282 -1.57 14.04 -5.76
C GLY A 282 -0.94 15.44 -5.79
N ILE A 283 -0.63 16.00 -4.62
CA ILE A 283 -0.04 17.35 -4.47
C ILE A 283 1.42 17.33 -4.00
N ARG A 284 2.01 16.13 -3.84
CA ARG A 284 3.38 15.96 -3.34
C ARG A 284 4.23 15.15 -4.30
N GLU A 285 5.53 15.38 -4.26
CA GLU A 285 6.49 14.51 -4.91
C GLU A 285 6.63 13.21 -4.12
N LEU A 286 6.42 12.07 -4.78
CA LEU A 286 6.62 10.76 -4.23
C LEU A 286 8.11 10.38 -4.30
N ILE A 287 8.57 9.69 -3.24
CA ILE A 287 9.94 9.17 -3.15
C ILE A 287 9.85 7.66 -3.01
N VAL A 288 10.60 6.97 -3.83
CA VAL A 288 10.82 5.54 -3.74
C VAL A 288 12.22 5.23 -3.25
N GLY A 289 12.35 4.17 -2.47
CA GLY A 289 13.62 3.69 -1.92
C GLY A 289 13.60 2.18 -1.75
N LYS A 290 14.62 1.65 -1.13
CA LYS A 290 14.75 0.21 -0.86
C LYS A 290 15.21 -0.02 0.58
N ASP A 291 14.87 -1.20 1.10
CA ASP A 291 15.45 -1.78 2.31
C ASP A 291 15.53 -0.81 3.50
N ASP A 292 14.46 -0.01 3.67
CA ASP A 292 14.29 0.95 4.75
C ASP A 292 15.24 2.19 4.69
N GLU A 293 15.94 2.43 3.58
CA GLU A 293 16.83 3.59 3.40
C GLU A 293 16.09 4.93 3.64
N ILE A 294 14.81 5.01 3.29
CA ILE A 294 13.99 6.21 3.53
C ILE A 294 13.86 6.52 5.02
N LEU A 295 13.91 5.51 5.90
CA LEU A 295 13.81 5.72 7.35
C LEU A 295 15.02 6.46 7.94
N GLU A 296 16.15 6.49 7.24
CA GLU A 296 17.32 7.29 7.63
C GLU A 296 17.18 8.77 7.27
N THR A 297 16.14 9.12 6.47
CA THR A 297 15.85 10.50 6.07
C THR A 297 14.80 11.13 6.98
N PRO A 298 14.60 12.46 6.97
CA PRO A 298 13.46 13.08 7.63
C PRO A 298 12.11 12.80 6.99
N ILE A 299 12.08 12.23 5.77
CA ILE A 299 10.88 11.99 4.97
C ILE A 299 10.39 10.56 5.22
N LYS A 300 9.44 10.41 6.15
CA LYS A 300 9.00 9.07 6.63
C LYS A 300 7.49 8.87 6.55
N THR A 301 6.79 9.78 5.89
CA THR A 301 5.32 9.76 5.88
C THR A 301 4.76 9.90 4.48
N ILE A 302 3.50 9.48 4.30
CA ILE A 302 2.80 9.59 3.03
C ILE A 302 1.29 9.72 3.26
N ALA A 303 0.59 10.43 2.39
CA ALA A 303 -0.87 10.45 2.41
C ALA A 303 -1.45 9.09 1.97
N ARG A 304 -2.59 8.69 2.58
CA ARG A 304 -3.28 7.45 2.18
C ARG A 304 -3.78 7.50 0.74
N GLU A 305 -4.19 8.68 0.28
CA GLU A 305 -4.64 8.90 -1.09
C GLU A 305 -3.49 8.69 -2.08
N ASP A 306 -2.27 9.12 -1.75
CA ASP A 306 -1.09 8.87 -2.56
C ASP A 306 -0.77 7.37 -2.65
N VAL A 307 -0.86 6.64 -1.53
CA VAL A 307 -0.69 5.17 -1.53
C VAL A 307 -1.75 4.49 -2.37
N ALA A 308 -3.01 4.95 -2.27
CA ALA A 308 -4.11 4.41 -3.05
C ALA A 308 -3.89 4.60 -4.55
N GLU A 309 -3.47 5.80 -4.96
CA GLU A 309 -3.19 6.08 -6.37
C GLU A 309 -2.01 5.21 -6.88
N VAL A 310 -0.92 5.09 -6.10
CA VAL A 310 0.22 4.21 -6.48
C VAL A 310 -0.23 2.76 -6.65
N CYS A 311 -1.12 2.24 -5.78
CA CYS A 311 -1.66 0.89 -5.94
C CYS A 311 -2.41 0.70 -7.27
N ILE A 312 -3.21 1.69 -7.66
CA ILE A 312 -4.01 1.62 -8.89
C ILE A 312 -3.12 1.78 -10.11
N GLN A 313 -2.20 2.74 -10.08
CA GLN A 313 -1.24 2.95 -11.16
C GLN A 313 -0.33 1.73 -11.37
N ALA A 314 -0.01 1.00 -10.31
CA ALA A 314 0.76 -0.25 -10.43
C ALA A 314 0.07 -1.32 -11.29
N LEU A 315 -1.25 -1.27 -11.45
CA LEU A 315 -1.99 -2.19 -12.32
C LEU A 315 -1.89 -1.82 -13.82
N LEU A 316 -1.52 -0.57 -14.13
CA LEU A 316 -1.51 -0.02 -15.49
C LEU A 316 -0.14 -0.11 -16.18
N PHE A 317 0.95 -0.25 -15.41
CA PHE A 317 2.31 -0.18 -15.94
C PHE A 317 3.08 -1.48 -15.72
N GLU A 318 3.65 -2.02 -16.79
CA GLU A 318 4.52 -3.22 -16.73
C GLU A 318 5.77 -2.97 -15.86
N GLU A 319 6.24 -1.73 -15.78
CA GLU A 319 7.39 -1.30 -15.00
C GLU A 319 7.20 -1.50 -13.50
N SER A 320 5.96 -1.67 -13.02
CA SER A 320 5.64 -1.96 -11.62
C SER A 320 5.82 -3.42 -11.24
N LYS A 321 5.79 -4.33 -12.23
CA LYS A 321 5.77 -5.77 -11.99
C LYS A 321 7.09 -6.29 -11.43
N CYS A 322 6.98 -7.23 -10.50
CA CYS A 322 8.11 -7.83 -9.79
C CYS A 322 9.02 -6.79 -9.12
N LYS A 323 8.42 -5.75 -8.56
CA LYS A 323 9.07 -4.68 -7.82
C LYS A 323 8.68 -4.68 -6.35
N ALA A 324 9.65 -4.35 -5.49
CA ALA A 324 9.45 -4.14 -4.06
C ALA A 324 10.19 -2.87 -3.65
N PHE A 325 9.47 -1.90 -3.08
CA PHE A 325 10.05 -0.58 -2.78
C PHE A 325 9.39 0.07 -1.56
N ASP A 326 10.17 0.90 -0.90
CA ASP A 326 9.72 1.81 0.13
C ASP A 326 9.07 3.03 -0.53
N LEU A 327 8.03 3.59 0.07
CA LEU A 327 7.27 4.71 -0.49
C LEU A 327 6.99 5.76 0.58
N ALA A 328 7.40 6.98 0.30
CA ALA A 328 7.10 8.17 1.10
C ALA A 328 6.81 9.37 0.19
N SER A 329 6.44 10.52 0.77
CA SER A 329 6.26 11.76 0.03
C SER A 329 7.02 12.91 0.67
N LYS A 330 7.57 13.81 -0.14
CA LYS A 330 8.12 15.08 0.33
C LYS A 330 7.07 15.90 1.05
N PRO A 331 7.46 16.85 1.90
CA PRO A 331 6.53 17.89 2.35
C PRO A 331 5.88 18.60 1.17
N GLU A 332 4.71 19.15 1.38
CA GLU A 332 4.04 20.03 0.42
C GLU A 332 4.97 21.19 0.08
N ASP A 333 4.95 21.62 -1.16
CA ASP A 333 5.82 22.67 -1.72
C ASP A 333 7.34 22.38 -1.72
N ALA A 334 7.77 21.20 -1.26
CA ALA A 334 9.19 20.82 -1.26
C ALA A 334 9.65 20.08 -2.53
N GLY A 335 8.78 19.97 -3.54
CA GLY A 335 9.06 19.29 -4.81
C GLY A 335 7.92 19.39 -5.80
N THR A 336 8.09 18.77 -6.97
CA THR A 336 7.03 18.73 -7.99
C THR A 336 6.13 17.52 -7.77
N PRO A 337 4.79 17.69 -7.68
CA PRO A 337 3.86 16.59 -7.55
C PRO A 337 4.08 15.51 -8.62
N THR A 338 4.19 14.27 -8.20
CA THR A 338 4.42 13.13 -9.09
C THR A 338 3.20 12.89 -9.97
N LYS A 339 3.38 12.96 -11.30
CA LYS A 339 2.34 12.67 -12.31
C LYS A 339 2.74 11.52 -13.23
N ASP A 340 4.03 11.30 -13.43
CA ASP A 340 4.57 10.23 -14.27
C ASP A 340 4.86 8.99 -13.41
N PHE A 341 3.85 8.14 -13.23
CA PHE A 341 3.97 6.89 -12.47
C PHE A 341 4.80 5.85 -13.24
N LYS A 342 4.83 5.91 -14.56
CA LYS A 342 5.68 5.03 -15.36
C LYS A 342 7.15 5.27 -15.04
N ALA A 343 7.57 6.54 -15.05
CA ALA A 343 8.92 6.91 -14.66
C ALA A 343 9.21 6.57 -13.19
N LEU A 344 8.23 6.76 -12.28
CA LEU A 344 8.35 6.38 -10.87
C LEU A 344 8.66 4.88 -10.73
N PHE A 345 7.88 3.99 -11.37
CA PHE A 345 8.13 2.55 -11.31
C PHE A 345 9.40 2.13 -12.03
N ALA A 346 9.76 2.78 -13.15
CA ALA A 346 10.99 2.50 -13.87
C ALA A 346 12.25 2.84 -13.03
N SER A 347 12.16 3.83 -12.14
CA SER A 347 13.25 4.19 -11.23
C SER A 347 13.50 3.15 -10.13
N VAL A 348 12.52 2.28 -9.84
CA VAL A 348 12.67 1.19 -8.87
C VAL A 348 13.51 0.08 -9.48
N THR A 349 14.69 -0.16 -8.94
CA THR A 349 15.63 -1.20 -9.41
C THR A 349 15.52 -2.50 -8.61
N THR A 350 14.86 -2.47 -7.47
CA THR A 350 14.78 -3.59 -6.52
C THR A 350 13.65 -4.55 -6.85
N LYS A 351 14.02 -5.83 -6.92
CA LYS A 351 13.12 -6.97 -6.69
C LYS A 351 13.14 -7.27 -5.19
N PHE A 352 12.21 -8.12 -4.74
CA PHE A 352 12.26 -8.61 -3.34
C PHE A 352 13.49 -9.47 -3.14
#